data_b38bbe23028051be4ef27893abe3aef3
#
_entry.id   b38bbe23028051be4ef27893abe3aef3
#
_cell.length_a   1.000
_cell.length_b   1.000
_cell.length_c   1.000
_cell.angle_alpha   90.00
_cell.angle_beta   90.00
_cell.angle_gamma   90.00
#
_symmetry.space_group_name_H-M   'P 1'
#
loop_
_entity.id
_entity.type
_entity.pdbx_description
1 polymer ?
#
loop_
_entity_poly.entity_id
_entity_poly.type
_entity_poly.pdbx_seq_one_letter_code
_entity_poly.pdbx_strand_id
1 'polypeptide(L)'
;AKAMVVWPGGFGTLDEVMEALTLIQTNKLRKKIPIILYDEQFWNKIVDWDFMVERGVISKSDVDHFKFCNTVQESYEYLTKTISSTHLKGPNF
;
A
#
# COMPACT_ATOMS: atom_id res chain seq x y z
N ALA A 1 0.34 0.53 14.02
CA ALA A 1 0.18 -0.67 13.20
C ALA A 1 1.42 -0.93 12.40
N LYS A 2 1.69 -2.19 12.16
CA LYS A 2 2.90 -2.58 11.44
C LYS A 2 2.65 -2.90 9.99
N ALA A 3 1.40 -3.05 9.62
CA ALA A 3 1.04 -3.36 8.25
C ALA A 3 -0.44 -3.10 8.06
N MET A 4 -0.85 -2.93 6.83
CA MET A 4 -2.24 -2.68 6.51
C MET A 4 -2.63 -3.59 5.35
N VAL A 5 -3.60 -4.45 5.58
CA VAL A 5 -4.13 -5.31 4.53
C VAL A 5 -5.56 -4.87 4.26
N VAL A 6 -5.83 -4.51 3.03
CA VAL A 6 -7.10 -3.93 2.67
C VAL A 6 -7.84 -4.85 1.71
N TRP A 7 -9.00 -5.30 2.14
CA TRP A 7 -9.86 -6.17 1.35
C TRP A 7 -10.80 -5.33 0.48
N PRO A 8 -11.33 -5.91 -0.57
CA PRO A 8 -12.34 -5.19 -1.36
C PRO A 8 -13.45 -4.66 -0.47
N GLY A 9 -13.85 -3.44 -0.72
CA GLY A 9 -14.88 -2.80 0.07
C GLY A 9 -15.42 -1.57 -0.62
N GLY A 10 -16.21 -0.82 0.10
CA GLY A 10 -16.90 0.33 -0.45
C GLY A 10 -16.27 1.65 -0.07
N PHE A 11 -17.09 2.65 0.15
CA PHE A 11 -16.60 4.01 0.35
C PHE A 11 -15.74 4.16 1.58
N GLY A 12 -16.10 3.51 2.68
CA GLY A 12 -15.30 3.61 3.90
C GLY A 12 -13.93 3.01 3.72
N THR A 13 -13.85 1.89 3.00
CA THR A 13 -12.59 1.25 2.72
C THR A 13 -11.72 2.13 1.84
N LEU A 14 -12.31 2.74 0.82
CA LEU A 14 -11.59 3.66 -0.04
C LEU A 14 -11.07 4.85 0.74
N ASP A 15 -11.87 5.35 1.66
CA ASP A 15 -11.46 6.47 2.48
C ASP A 15 -10.23 6.13 3.29
N GLU A 16 -10.22 4.95 3.91
CA GLU A 16 -9.06 4.52 4.69
C GLU A 16 -7.81 4.37 3.85
N VAL A 17 -7.95 3.76 2.68
CA VAL A 17 -6.81 3.54 1.80
C VAL A 17 -6.25 4.87 1.34
N MET A 18 -7.12 5.76 0.89
CA MET A 18 -6.66 7.03 0.35
C MET A 18 -6.03 7.90 1.42
N GLU A 19 -6.56 7.84 2.63
CA GLU A 19 -5.95 8.56 3.73
C GLU A 19 -4.56 8.02 4.04
N ALA A 20 -4.42 6.70 4.10
CA ALA A 20 -3.12 6.09 4.39
C ALA A 20 -2.10 6.43 3.32
N LEU A 21 -2.50 6.35 2.05
CA LEU A 21 -1.58 6.66 0.96
C LEU A 21 -1.20 8.13 0.95
N THR A 22 -2.14 8.99 1.29
CA THR A 22 -1.87 10.42 1.38
C THR A 22 -0.86 10.72 2.48
N LEU A 23 -1.01 10.07 3.61
CA LEU A 23 -0.08 10.27 4.72
C LEU A 23 1.33 9.83 4.37
N ILE A 24 1.45 8.72 3.67
CA ILE A 24 2.76 8.24 3.24
C ILE A 24 3.36 9.21 2.22
N GLN A 25 2.54 9.68 1.30
CA GLN A 25 2.97 10.56 0.24
C GLN A 25 3.45 11.92 0.77
N THR A 26 2.69 12.50 1.67
CA THR A 26 2.90 13.88 2.08
C THR A 26 3.59 14.03 3.42
N ASN A 27 3.46 13.06 4.26
CA ASN A 27 3.88 13.20 5.65
C ASN A 27 5.31 12.81 5.90
N LYS A 28 5.93 12.25 4.90
CA LYS A 28 7.34 11.89 5.01
C LYS A 28 7.61 11.00 6.21
N LEU A 29 6.75 10.01 6.37
CA LEU A 29 6.94 9.06 7.45
C LEU A 29 8.31 8.41 7.32
N ARG A 30 9.02 8.36 8.40
CA ARG A 30 10.34 7.75 8.40
C ARG A 30 10.23 6.27 8.14
N LYS A 31 9.17 5.68 8.63
CA LYS A 31 8.95 4.27 8.54
C LYS A 31 7.71 4.05 7.69
N LYS A 32 7.91 3.41 6.57
CA LYS A 32 6.80 3.11 5.70
C LYS A 32 6.10 1.87 6.19
N ILE A 33 4.79 1.94 6.27
CA ILE A 33 3.98 0.79 6.64
C ILE A 33 3.66 0.02 5.38
N PRO A 34 3.92 -1.29 5.35
CA PRO A 34 3.54 -2.08 4.17
C PRO A 34 2.02 -2.05 4.00
N ILE A 35 1.59 -1.79 2.79
CA ILE A 35 0.17 -1.74 2.46
C ILE A 35 -0.10 -2.77 1.37
N ILE A 36 -1.04 -3.65 1.62
CA ILE A 36 -1.46 -4.65 0.66
C ILE A 36 -2.89 -4.35 0.24
N LEU A 37 -3.10 -4.23 -1.05
CA LEU A 37 -4.43 -4.15 -1.63
C LEU A 37 -4.77 -5.53 -2.17
N TYR A 38 -5.62 -6.23 -1.44
CA TYR A 38 -5.94 -7.61 -1.75
C TYR A 38 -6.99 -7.67 -2.86
N ASP A 39 -6.77 -8.52 -3.84
CA ASP A 39 -7.60 -8.68 -5.02
C ASP A 39 -7.28 -7.59 -6.05
N GLU A 40 -6.22 -7.83 -6.79
CA GLU A 40 -5.70 -6.88 -7.76
C GLU A 40 -6.75 -6.45 -8.78
N GLN A 41 -7.57 -7.39 -9.23
CA GLN A 41 -8.59 -7.08 -10.22
C GLN A 41 -9.59 -6.06 -9.69
N PHE A 42 -10.02 -6.23 -8.44
CA PHE A 42 -10.96 -5.31 -7.83
C PHE A 42 -10.37 -3.90 -7.80
N TRP A 43 -9.16 -3.79 -7.27
CA TRP A 43 -8.56 -2.47 -7.06
C TRP A 43 -8.23 -1.77 -8.36
N ASN A 44 -7.79 -2.53 -9.37
CA ASN A 44 -7.48 -1.91 -10.65
C ASN A 44 -8.71 -1.56 -11.46
N LYS A 45 -9.84 -2.15 -11.15
CA LYS A 45 -11.07 -1.78 -11.84
C LYS A 45 -11.71 -0.54 -11.27
N ILE A 46 -11.54 -0.28 -9.98
CA ILE A 46 -12.17 0.89 -9.39
C ILE A 46 -11.23 2.09 -9.34
N VAL A 47 -9.93 1.89 -9.44
CA VAL A 47 -8.99 2.99 -9.46
C VAL A 47 -8.01 2.78 -10.61
N ASP A 48 -7.94 3.75 -11.47
CA ASP A 48 -6.98 3.71 -12.58
C ASP A 48 -5.73 4.44 -12.14
N TRP A 49 -4.83 3.70 -11.52
CA TRP A 49 -3.60 4.28 -10.97
C TRP A 49 -2.72 4.89 -12.06
N ASP A 50 -2.61 4.18 -13.18
CA ASP A 50 -1.77 4.67 -14.27
C ASP A 50 -2.29 5.97 -14.86
N PHE A 51 -3.61 6.09 -14.94
CA PHE A 51 -4.21 7.32 -15.45
C PHE A 51 -3.95 8.50 -14.52
N MET A 52 -3.97 8.24 -13.22
CA MET A 52 -3.66 9.29 -12.25
C MET A 52 -2.22 9.77 -12.39
N VAL A 53 -1.30 8.84 -12.63
CA VAL A 53 0.08 9.19 -12.88
C VAL A 53 0.20 9.99 -14.17
N GLU A 54 -0.48 9.53 -15.20
CA GLU A 54 -0.45 10.18 -16.50
C GLU A 54 -0.96 11.61 -16.43
N ARG A 55 -1.99 11.84 -15.64
CA ARG A 55 -2.56 13.17 -15.47
C ARG A 55 -1.79 14.03 -14.48
N GLY A 56 -0.78 13.47 -13.84
CA GLY A 56 0.08 14.25 -12.96
C GLY A 56 -0.47 14.52 -11.58
N VAL A 57 -1.55 13.83 -11.17
CA VAL A 57 -2.10 14.06 -9.83
C VAL A 57 -1.40 13.21 -8.77
N ILE A 58 -0.71 12.16 -9.19
CA ILE A 58 0.20 11.42 -8.33
C ILE A 58 1.45 11.12 -9.14
N SER A 59 2.53 10.75 -8.46
CA SER A 59 3.76 10.41 -9.16
C SER A 59 3.85 8.89 -9.31
N LYS A 60 4.73 8.47 -10.21
CA LYS A 60 4.92 7.03 -10.41
C LYS A 60 5.42 6.36 -9.15
N SER A 61 6.25 7.05 -8.38
CA SER A 61 6.76 6.48 -7.14
C SER A 61 5.67 6.33 -6.08
N ASP A 62 4.58 7.07 -6.19
CA ASP A 62 3.49 6.94 -5.25
C ASP A 62 2.81 5.58 -5.32
N VAL A 63 2.78 4.96 -6.50
CA VAL A 63 2.16 3.65 -6.65
C VAL A 63 3.06 2.53 -6.15
N ASP A 64 4.28 2.85 -5.74
CA ASP A 64 5.16 1.85 -5.16
C ASP A 64 4.94 1.69 -3.66
N HIS A 65 4.04 2.46 -3.08
CA HIS A 65 3.79 2.40 -1.64
C HIS A 65 2.89 1.26 -1.23
N PHE A 66 2.31 0.57 -2.18
CA PHE A 66 1.43 -0.55 -1.88
C PHE A 66 1.71 -1.69 -2.84
N LYS A 67 1.20 -2.86 -2.49
CA LYS A 67 1.39 -4.04 -3.31
C LYS A 67 0.06 -4.75 -3.49
N PHE A 68 -0.21 -5.19 -4.69
CA PHE A 68 -1.38 -6.02 -4.96
C PHE A 68 -1.06 -7.46 -4.64
N CYS A 69 -1.96 -8.14 -3.96
CA CYS A 69 -1.83 -9.55 -3.69
C CYS A 69 -3.14 -10.23 -4.02
N ASN A 70 -3.06 -11.46 -4.49
CA ASN A 70 -4.24 -12.21 -4.87
C ASN A 70 -4.44 -13.47 -4.03
N THR A 71 -3.47 -13.81 -3.20
CA THR A 71 -3.59 -14.97 -2.33
C THR A 71 -3.07 -14.61 -0.96
N VAL A 72 -3.51 -15.39 0.02
CA VAL A 72 -3.03 -15.22 1.38
C VAL A 72 -1.54 -15.49 1.44
N GLN A 73 -1.07 -16.45 0.66
CA GLN A 73 0.34 -16.80 0.64
C GLN A 73 1.19 -15.63 0.16
N GLU A 74 0.76 -14.95 -0.89
CA GLU A 74 1.48 -13.78 -1.38
C GLU A 74 1.55 -12.69 -0.32
N SER A 75 0.44 -12.46 0.36
CA SER A 75 0.39 -11.44 1.40
C SER A 75 1.33 -11.78 2.54
N TYR A 76 1.32 -13.03 2.96
CA TYR A 76 2.18 -13.47 4.04
C TYR A 76 3.65 -13.30 3.68
N GLU A 77 4.02 -13.70 2.47
CA GLU A 77 5.40 -13.60 2.04
C GLU A 77 5.85 -12.15 1.95
N TYR A 78 5.00 -11.30 1.44
CA TYR A 78 5.34 -9.89 1.34
C TYR A 78 5.52 -9.26 2.71
N LEU A 79 4.60 -9.54 3.63
CA LEU A 79 4.67 -8.98 4.97
C LEU A 79 5.89 -9.48 5.72
N THR A 80 6.14 -10.78 5.63
CA THR A 80 7.27 -11.37 6.32
C THR A 80 8.58 -10.76 5.83
N LYS A 81 8.72 -10.66 4.52
CA LYS A 81 9.93 -10.12 3.94
C LYS A 81 10.12 -8.65 4.30
N THR A 82 9.06 -7.88 4.21
CA THR A 82 9.13 -6.45 4.47
C THR A 82 9.42 -6.16 5.93
N ILE A 83 8.73 -6.84 6.82
CA ILE A 83 8.92 -6.62 8.25
C ILE A 83 10.30 -7.09 8.70
N SER A 84 10.73 -8.25 8.20
CA SER A 84 12.05 -8.76 8.51
C SER A 84 13.13 -7.80 8.05
N SER A 85 12.97 -7.27 6.85
CA SER A 85 13.93 -6.32 6.33
C SER A 85 13.99 -5.07 7.21
N THR A 86 12.85 -4.61 7.68
CA THR A 86 12.79 -3.45 8.55
C THR A 86 13.51 -3.72 9.88
N HIS A 87 13.29 -4.90 10.44
CA HIS A 87 13.94 -5.26 11.69
C HIS A 87 15.44 -5.37 11.52
N LEU A 88 15.87 -5.91 10.41
CA LEU A 88 17.29 -6.09 10.17
C LEU A 88 18.02 -4.77 9.97
N LYS A 89 17.31 -3.74 9.62
CA LYS A 89 17.93 -2.46 9.34
C LYS A 89 18.23 -1.64 10.58
N GLY A 90 17.74 -2.07 11.73
CA GLY A 90 18.08 -1.36 12.92
C GLY A 90 17.03 -1.44 13.98
N PRO A 91 17.44 -1.14 15.19
CA PRO A 91 16.58 -1.25 16.36
C PRO A 91 15.73 -0.03 16.63
N ASN A 92 15.86 0.97 15.85
CA ASN A 92 15.23 2.24 16.13
C ASN A 92 13.86 2.34 15.53
N PHE A 93 13.09 1.41 15.83
CA PHE A 93 11.72 1.45 15.32
C PHE A 93 10.73 1.61 16.41
#